data_7596469c652188d5d8925dde10eebef2
#
_entry.id   7596469c652188d5d8925dde10eebef2
#
_cell.length_a   1.000
_cell.length_b   1.000
_cell.length_c   1.000
_cell.angle_alpha   90.00
_cell.angle_beta   90.00
_cell.angle_gamma   90.00
#
_symmetry.space_group_name_H-M   'P 1'
#
loop_
_entity.id
_entity.type
_entity.pdbx_description
1 polymer ?
#
loop_
_entity_poly.entity_id
_entity_poly.type
_entity_poly.pdbx_seq_one_letter_code
_entity_poly.pdbx_strand_id
1 'polypeptide(L)'
;MTVQRAAVLDSAYAGERAVMISRHLRARGIEDPLLLAAMGAVPRAAFVPEHLQEFSYEDSALPIEAGQTISQPYIVARMLELAEIKPGDKVLEVGAGSGYAAAVMSRMANRVFAIERHEELAMLARSRLKRLGYANAEFIIADGTKGLAEEAPFQAIIVSAGGPHVPEALKQQLAIGGRLVIPVGEFGYQTLMRVRRTGEDSFEAEDFGAVAFVPLIGEQGWAEPERERVKEAPVDAEPTGYAAGLLLPAKRALTIQNRLSRLMADCAEPFGDLHELCGLVERFSDRKVVMLGEATHGTAEFYQARARITEMLVDRHGFNIVAVEADWPDAAVYDAYVRGLPRPVLPQSVVTRFPTWMWRNGQVAEFLDRLREINATIADPDRKAGFYGLDIYSLGASIEAVLHYLDMIDPQAARVARERYGCLVPWRAEPARYGRMAL
;
A
#
# COMPACT_ATOMS: atom_id res chain seq x y z
N MET A 1 -16.10 19.50 1.40
CA MET A 1 -14.98 20.32 1.92
C MET A 1 -14.99 21.65 1.21
N THR A 2 -14.94 22.79 1.92
CA THR A 2 -14.90 24.14 1.31
C THR A 2 -13.48 24.50 0.88
N VAL A 3 -13.28 25.47 -0.03
CA VAL A 3 -11.96 26.00 -0.44
C VAL A 3 -11.14 26.44 0.79
N GLN A 4 -11.79 26.99 1.78
CA GLN A 4 -11.18 27.42 3.04
C GLN A 4 -10.63 26.21 3.86
N ARG A 5 -11.33 25.07 3.89
CA ARG A 5 -10.87 23.85 4.55
C ARG A 5 -9.69 23.20 3.80
N ALA A 6 -9.66 23.32 2.46
CA ALA A 6 -8.52 22.84 1.66
C ALA A 6 -7.24 23.67 1.95
N ALA A 7 -7.36 24.99 2.08
CA ALA A 7 -6.24 25.86 2.43
C ALA A 7 -5.72 25.60 3.86
N VAL A 8 -6.61 25.29 4.81
CA VAL A 8 -6.25 24.90 6.17
C VAL A 8 -5.50 23.57 6.17
N LEU A 9 -5.97 22.57 5.42
CA LEU A 9 -5.27 21.28 5.27
C LEU A 9 -3.91 21.46 4.60
N ASP A 10 -3.82 22.32 3.59
CA ASP A 10 -2.58 22.61 2.88
C ASP A 10 -1.51 23.20 3.82
N SER A 11 -1.92 24.11 4.70
CA SER A 11 -1.06 24.70 5.73
C SER A 11 -0.72 23.70 6.84
N ALA A 12 -1.68 22.88 7.28
CA ALA A 12 -1.49 21.93 8.37
C ALA A 12 -0.43 20.87 8.06
N TYR A 13 -0.33 20.43 6.81
CA TYR A 13 0.58 19.36 6.39
C TYR A 13 1.75 19.87 5.52
N ALA A 14 2.10 21.14 5.61
CA ALA A 14 3.17 21.72 4.78
C ALA A 14 4.56 21.13 5.12
N GLY A 15 4.80 20.78 6.38
CA GLY A 15 6.03 20.15 6.85
C GLY A 15 6.18 18.72 6.29
N GLU A 16 5.16 17.90 6.44
CA GLU A 16 5.12 16.51 5.97
C GLU A 16 5.25 16.46 4.44
N ARG A 17 4.58 17.37 3.74
CA ARG A 17 4.73 17.51 2.28
C ARG A 17 6.15 17.86 1.88
N ALA A 18 6.82 18.77 2.60
CA ALA A 18 8.22 19.11 2.33
C ALA A 18 9.15 17.90 2.58
N VAL A 19 8.88 17.10 3.61
CA VAL A 19 9.57 15.84 3.88
C VAL A 19 9.32 14.83 2.75
N MET A 20 8.09 14.65 2.28
CA MET A 20 7.76 13.80 1.14
C MET A 20 8.60 14.20 -0.08
N ILE A 21 8.61 15.48 -0.48
CA ILE A 21 9.38 15.96 -1.63
C ILE A 21 10.88 15.72 -1.46
N SER A 22 11.45 16.02 -0.28
CA SER A 22 12.90 15.93 -0.06
C SER A 22 13.39 14.50 0.13
N ARG A 23 12.72 13.72 1.00
CA ARG A 23 13.18 12.39 1.41
C ARG A 23 12.61 11.26 0.55
N HIS A 24 11.31 11.34 0.19
CA HIS A 24 10.66 10.24 -0.51
C HIS A 24 10.77 10.36 -2.03
N LEU A 25 10.98 11.57 -2.56
CA LEU A 25 11.09 11.79 -4.00
C LEU A 25 12.53 12.14 -4.42
N ARG A 26 13.05 13.32 -4.05
CA ARG A 26 14.40 13.76 -4.51
C ARG A 26 15.51 12.82 -4.08
N ALA A 27 15.53 12.41 -2.82
CA ALA A 27 16.56 11.51 -2.32
C ALA A 27 16.51 10.12 -2.97
N ARG A 28 15.38 9.75 -3.63
CA ARG A 28 15.22 8.51 -4.39
C ARG A 28 15.35 8.68 -5.91
N GLY A 29 15.89 9.81 -6.36
CA GLY A 29 16.25 10.03 -7.74
C GLY A 29 15.12 10.57 -8.63
N ILE A 30 14.06 11.18 -8.05
CA ILE A 30 13.12 12.00 -8.83
C ILE A 30 13.74 13.38 -9.01
N GLU A 31 14.02 13.76 -10.24
CA GLU A 31 14.82 14.95 -10.56
C GLU A 31 14.03 16.01 -11.34
N ASP A 32 12.92 15.65 -11.99
CA ASP A 32 12.13 16.60 -12.79
C ASP A 32 11.59 17.74 -11.91
N PRO A 33 12.05 19.00 -12.13
CA PRO A 33 11.66 20.14 -11.31
C PRO A 33 10.19 20.51 -11.48
N LEU A 34 9.60 20.29 -12.66
CA LEU A 34 8.19 20.55 -12.91
C LEU A 34 7.30 19.59 -12.11
N LEU A 35 7.64 18.30 -12.12
CA LEU A 35 6.96 17.27 -11.35
C LEU A 35 7.08 17.54 -9.84
N LEU A 36 8.29 17.80 -9.34
CA LEU A 36 8.51 18.09 -7.91
C LEU A 36 7.75 19.33 -7.45
N ALA A 37 7.69 20.37 -8.28
CA ALA A 37 6.90 21.58 -8.00
C ALA A 37 5.39 21.27 -8.00
N ALA A 38 4.92 20.47 -8.96
CA ALA A 38 3.52 20.06 -9.04
C ALA A 38 3.10 19.24 -7.81
N MET A 39 3.87 18.22 -7.43
CA MET A 39 3.59 17.41 -6.24
C MET A 39 3.72 18.21 -4.93
N GLY A 40 4.61 19.19 -4.90
CA GLY A 40 4.74 20.13 -3.79
C GLY A 40 3.57 21.10 -3.65
N ALA A 41 2.82 21.34 -4.72
CA ALA A 41 1.69 22.26 -4.75
C ALA A 41 0.31 21.58 -4.62
N VAL A 42 0.22 20.26 -4.84
CA VAL A 42 -1.03 19.50 -4.73
C VAL A 42 -1.20 18.96 -3.31
N PRO A 43 -2.26 19.35 -2.56
CA PRO A 43 -2.47 18.89 -1.19
C PRO A 43 -2.98 17.45 -1.17
N ARG A 44 -2.09 16.47 -1.10
CA ARG A 44 -2.42 15.04 -1.15
C ARG A 44 -3.45 14.64 -0.07
N ALA A 45 -3.40 15.26 1.12
CA ALA A 45 -4.36 15.03 2.19
C ALA A 45 -5.83 15.31 1.78
N ALA A 46 -6.06 16.12 0.75
CA ALA A 46 -7.41 16.38 0.24
C ALA A 46 -7.97 15.22 -0.62
N PHE A 47 -7.14 14.22 -0.96
CA PHE A 47 -7.48 13.10 -1.84
C PHE A 47 -7.62 11.76 -1.10
N VAL A 48 -7.49 11.77 0.22
CA VAL A 48 -7.67 10.61 1.09
C VAL A 48 -8.86 10.81 2.04
N PRO A 49 -9.46 9.74 2.57
CA PRO A 49 -10.46 9.81 3.63
C PRO A 49 -9.96 10.58 4.86
N GLU A 50 -10.87 11.24 5.60
CA GLU A 50 -10.50 12.15 6.70
C GLU A 50 -9.66 11.47 7.78
N HIS A 51 -9.96 10.22 8.12
CA HIS A 51 -9.24 9.43 9.14
C HIS A 51 -7.84 8.97 8.70
N LEU A 52 -7.48 9.15 7.41
CA LEU A 52 -6.16 8.80 6.85
C LEU A 52 -5.32 10.02 6.48
N GLN A 53 -5.81 11.24 6.72
CA GLN A 53 -5.12 12.46 6.31
C GLN A 53 -3.75 12.65 6.96
N GLU A 54 -3.59 12.20 8.20
CA GLU A 54 -2.30 12.25 8.90
C GLU A 54 -1.22 11.39 8.22
N PHE A 55 -1.61 10.31 7.51
CA PHE A 55 -0.69 9.41 6.79
C PHE A 55 -0.49 9.78 5.32
N SER A 56 -1.17 10.82 4.84
CA SER A 56 -1.25 11.14 3.40
C SER A 56 0.10 11.45 2.75
N TYR A 57 1.10 11.87 3.50
CA TYR A 57 2.44 12.19 3.01
C TYR A 57 3.50 11.14 3.33
N GLU A 58 3.11 10.03 3.98
CA GLU A 58 3.97 8.85 4.11
C GLU A 58 4.18 8.19 2.74
N ASP A 59 5.32 7.52 2.58
CA ASP A 59 5.67 6.87 1.30
C ASP A 59 5.00 5.49 1.17
N SER A 60 3.69 5.48 1.28
CA SER A 60 2.83 4.29 1.22
C SER A 60 1.57 4.52 0.38
N ALA A 61 0.99 3.42 -0.14
CA ALA A 61 -0.36 3.42 -0.68
C ALA A 61 -1.36 3.47 0.48
N LEU A 62 -2.49 4.17 0.28
CA LEU A 62 -3.55 4.27 1.29
C LEU A 62 -4.89 3.85 0.68
N PRO A 63 -5.78 3.21 1.46
CA PRO A 63 -7.11 2.87 0.99
C PRO A 63 -7.95 4.14 0.74
N ILE A 64 -8.76 4.07 -0.31
CA ILE A 64 -9.77 5.08 -0.65
C ILE A 64 -11.13 4.40 -0.86
N GLU A 65 -12.12 5.19 -1.26
CA GLU A 65 -13.48 4.72 -1.50
C GLU A 65 -13.52 3.59 -2.55
N ALA A 66 -14.58 2.83 -2.60
CA ALA A 66 -14.82 1.68 -3.51
C ALA A 66 -13.75 0.57 -3.43
N GLY A 67 -13.08 0.41 -2.27
CA GLY A 67 -12.05 -0.62 -2.07
C GLY A 67 -10.80 -0.43 -2.94
N GLN A 68 -10.56 0.78 -3.44
CA GLN A 68 -9.39 1.13 -4.22
C GLN A 68 -8.30 1.77 -3.35
N THR A 69 -7.16 2.11 -3.95
CA THR A 69 -6.05 2.75 -3.25
C THR A 69 -5.57 4.00 -3.98
N ILE A 70 -5.12 5.01 -3.23
CA ILE A 70 -4.23 6.04 -3.76
C ILE A 70 -2.81 5.52 -3.71
N SER A 71 -2.13 5.48 -4.84
CA SER A 71 -0.78 4.92 -4.95
C SER A 71 0.24 5.67 -4.09
N GLN A 72 1.28 4.97 -3.65
CA GLN A 72 2.44 5.53 -2.94
C GLN A 72 2.99 6.77 -3.65
N PRO A 73 3.33 7.86 -2.93
CA PRO A 73 3.85 9.08 -3.53
C PRO A 73 5.03 8.88 -4.50
N TYR A 74 5.99 8.04 -4.11
CA TYR A 74 7.13 7.72 -4.97
C TYR A 74 6.73 7.04 -6.27
N ILE A 75 5.79 6.10 -6.24
CA ILE A 75 5.32 5.40 -7.44
C ILE A 75 4.59 6.37 -8.37
N VAL A 76 3.73 7.24 -7.84
CA VAL A 76 3.10 8.31 -8.65
C VAL A 76 4.17 9.18 -9.31
N ALA A 77 5.15 9.66 -8.54
CA ALA A 77 6.23 10.49 -9.05
C ALA A 77 7.03 9.75 -10.13
N ARG A 78 7.40 8.50 -9.90
CA ARG A 78 8.16 7.68 -10.84
C ARG A 78 7.43 7.48 -12.16
N MET A 79 6.14 7.18 -12.12
CA MET A 79 5.31 7.04 -13.33
C MET A 79 5.22 8.34 -14.12
N LEU A 80 5.01 9.47 -13.45
CA LEU A 80 4.93 10.78 -14.11
C LEU A 80 6.26 11.24 -14.66
N GLU A 81 7.39 10.95 -13.99
CA GLU A 81 8.73 11.22 -14.49
C GLU A 81 9.02 10.42 -15.76
N LEU A 82 8.69 9.12 -15.76
CA LEU A 82 8.84 8.25 -16.95
C LEU A 82 7.95 8.68 -18.12
N ALA A 83 6.85 9.32 -17.86
CA ALA A 83 5.95 9.88 -18.87
C ALA A 83 6.49 11.17 -19.51
N GLU A 84 7.51 11.83 -18.90
CA GLU A 84 8.19 13.03 -19.40
C GLU A 84 7.20 14.13 -19.86
N ILE A 85 6.19 14.42 -19.02
CA ILE A 85 5.10 15.35 -19.35
C ILE A 85 5.61 16.77 -19.49
N LYS A 86 5.14 17.49 -20.53
CA LYS A 86 5.50 18.88 -20.82
C LYS A 86 4.28 19.79 -20.75
N PRO A 87 4.45 21.11 -20.50
CA PRO A 87 3.32 22.06 -20.33
C PRO A 87 2.36 22.13 -21.52
N GLY A 88 2.80 21.77 -22.73
CA GLY A 88 1.93 21.75 -23.92
C GLY A 88 1.18 20.44 -24.16
N ASP A 89 1.45 19.41 -23.36
CA ASP A 89 0.96 18.06 -23.59
C ASP A 89 -0.53 17.90 -23.28
N LYS A 90 -1.16 17.00 -24.04
CA LYS A 90 -2.45 16.39 -23.75
C LYS A 90 -2.20 15.00 -23.19
N VAL A 91 -2.71 14.74 -22.00
CA VAL A 91 -2.40 13.54 -21.21
C VAL A 91 -3.68 12.76 -20.92
N LEU A 92 -3.58 11.43 -20.94
CA LEU A 92 -4.64 10.52 -20.52
C LEU A 92 -4.19 9.78 -19.25
N GLU A 93 -5.04 9.78 -18.22
CA GLU A 93 -4.95 8.89 -17.07
C GLU A 93 -6.01 7.80 -17.15
N VAL A 94 -5.62 6.55 -16.91
CA VAL A 94 -6.52 5.39 -16.80
C VAL A 94 -6.45 4.85 -15.38
N GLY A 95 -7.60 4.75 -14.70
CA GLY A 95 -7.70 4.38 -13.29
C GLY A 95 -7.44 5.57 -12.38
N ALA A 96 -8.16 6.67 -12.56
CA ALA A 96 -7.92 7.94 -11.88
C ALA A 96 -8.16 7.91 -10.37
N GLY A 97 -8.95 6.97 -9.87
CA GLY A 97 -9.19 6.75 -8.45
C GLY A 97 -9.61 8.01 -7.69
N SER A 98 -8.81 8.43 -6.72
CA SER A 98 -9.07 9.65 -5.93
C SER A 98 -8.97 10.96 -6.72
N GLY A 99 -8.30 10.94 -7.90
CA GLY A 99 -7.98 12.10 -8.73
C GLY A 99 -6.67 12.80 -8.35
N TYR A 100 -5.84 12.21 -7.50
CA TYR A 100 -4.59 12.84 -7.07
C TYR A 100 -3.58 12.98 -8.21
N ALA A 101 -3.33 11.92 -8.98
CA ALA A 101 -2.39 11.99 -10.09
C ALA A 101 -2.90 12.91 -11.20
N ALA A 102 -4.22 12.91 -11.50
CA ALA A 102 -4.83 13.89 -12.39
C ALA A 102 -4.59 15.33 -11.92
N ALA A 103 -4.70 15.62 -10.61
CA ALA A 103 -4.41 16.94 -10.06
C ALA A 103 -2.94 17.33 -10.23
N VAL A 104 -2.00 16.40 -10.03
CA VAL A 104 -0.56 16.64 -10.27
C VAL A 104 -0.31 16.91 -11.74
N MET A 105 -0.83 16.06 -12.64
CA MET A 105 -0.67 16.21 -14.09
C MET A 105 -1.32 17.51 -14.60
N SER A 106 -2.41 17.96 -14.00
CA SER A 106 -3.06 19.22 -14.40
C SER A 106 -2.20 20.46 -14.17
N ARG A 107 -1.18 20.36 -13.28
CA ARG A 107 -0.18 21.41 -13.08
C ARG A 107 1.03 21.30 -14.01
N MET A 108 1.14 20.19 -14.72
CA MET A 108 2.28 19.89 -15.61
C MET A 108 1.90 20.00 -17.08
N ALA A 109 0.65 19.64 -17.43
CA ALA A 109 0.16 19.50 -18.79
C ALA A 109 -0.83 20.61 -19.16
N ASN A 110 -1.08 20.77 -20.47
CA ASN A 110 -2.12 21.65 -20.98
C ASN A 110 -3.53 21.12 -20.69
N ARG A 111 -3.76 19.82 -20.91
CA ARG A 111 -5.07 19.18 -20.70
C ARG A 111 -4.88 17.75 -20.22
N VAL A 112 -5.70 17.36 -19.24
CA VAL A 112 -5.71 16.01 -18.66
C VAL A 112 -7.10 15.40 -18.84
N PHE A 113 -7.16 14.20 -19.41
CA PHE A 113 -8.34 13.36 -19.43
C PHE A 113 -8.10 12.23 -18.43
N ALA A 114 -9.06 11.95 -17.57
CA ALA A 114 -8.95 10.97 -16.51
C ALA A 114 -10.14 10.00 -16.59
N ILE A 115 -9.86 8.74 -16.90
CA ILE A 115 -10.88 7.69 -16.97
C ILE A 115 -10.90 6.92 -15.65
N GLU A 116 -12.11 6.78 -15.11
CA GLU A 116 -12.39 5.95 -13.94
C GLU A 116 -13.63 5.09 -14.22
N ARG A 117 -13.56 3.79 -13.91
CA ARG A 117 -14.67 2.86 -14.13
C ARG A 117 -15.72 2.91 -13.01
N HIS A 118 -15.29 3.24 -11.79
CA HIS A 118 -16.19 3.37 -10.64
C HIS A 118 -16.83 4.75 -10.63
N GLU A 119 -18.13 4.80 -10.93
CA GLU A 119 -18.90 6.06 -11.03
C GLU A 119 -18.78 6.91 -9.75
N GLU A 120 -18.89 6.28 -8.58
CA GLU A 120 -18.76 6.95 -7.29
C GLU A 120 -17.40 7.66 -7.15
N LEU A 121 -16.30 6.97 -7.46
CA LEU A 121 -14.95 7.56 -7.42
C LEU A 121 -14.79 8.69 -8.43
N ALA A 122 -15.25 8.49 -9.66
CA ALA A 122 -15.18 9.52 -10.71
C ALA A 122 -15.94 10.79 -10.30
N MET A 123 -17.11 10.66 -9.70
CA MET A 123 -17.89 11.79 -9.20
C MET A 123 -17.21 12.51 -8.04
N LEU A 124 -16.65 11.74 -7.10
CA LEU A 124 -15.88 12.30 -5.96
C LEU A 124 -14.63 13.04 -6.45
N ALA A 125 -13.84 12.42 -7.34
CA ALA A 125 -12.64 13.01 -7.90
C ALA A 125 -12.94 14.29 -8.69
N ARG A 126 -13.95 14.27 -9.57
CA ARG A 126 -14.43 15.44 -10.31
C ARG A 126 -14.81 16.58 -9.34
N SER A 127 -15.56 16.26 -8.29
CA SER A 127 -15.96 17.22 -7.27
C SER A 127 -14.77 17.79 -6.49
N ARG A 128 -13.78 16.94 -6.16
CA ARG A 128 -12.52 17.36 -5.49
C ARG A 128 -11.74 18.34 -6.37
N LEU A 129 -11.48 17.97 -7.63
CA LEU A 129 -10.68 18.79 -8.55
C LEU A 129 -11.37 20.15 -8.83
N LYS A 130 -12.66 20.14 -9.08
CA LYS A 130 -13.43 21.39 -9.27
C LYS A 130 -13.29 22.33 -8.06
N ARG A 131 -13.41 21.80 -6.83
CA ARG A 131 -13.27 22.61 -5.60
C ARG A 131 -11.85 23.12 -5.38
N LEU A 132 -10.84 22.36 -5.80
CA LEU A 132 -9.43 22.72 -5.67
C LEU A 132 -8.92 23.59 -6.83
N GLY A 133 -9.76 23.88 -7.83
CA GLY A 133 -9.46 24.80 -8.92
C GLY A 133 -8.68 24.17 -10.09
N TYR A 134 -8.64 22.84 -10.20
CA TYR A 134 -8.01 22.14 -11.32
C TYR A 134 -8.98 22.06 -12.52
N ALA A 135 -9.03 23.13 -13.33
CA ALA A 135 -10.03 23.30 -14.38
C ALA A 135 -9.70 22.58 -15.70
N ASN A 136 -8.44 22.20 -15.92
CA ASN A 136 -7.95 21.54 -17.14
C ASN A 136 -7.93 20.00 -17.05
N ALA A 137 -8.52 19.42 -15.99
CA ALA A 137 -8.68 17.98 -15.84
C ALA A 137 -10.16 17.57 -15.98
N GLU A 138 -10.43 16.68 -16.94
CA GLU A 138 -11.76 16.20 -17.27
C GLU A 138 -11.88 14.70 -16.92
N PHE A 139 -12.96 14.34 -16.18
CA PHE A 139 -13.21 12.96 -15.75
C PHE A 139 -14.28 12.30 -16.62
N ILE A 140 -13.97 11.09 -17.09
CA ILE A 140 -14.83 10.25 -17.92
C ILE A 140 -15.08 8.93 -17.18
N ILE A 141 -16.36 8.51 -17.12
CA ILE A 141 -16.76 7.22 -16.58
C ILE A 141 -16.80 6.23 -17.75
N ALA A 142 -15.80 5.35 -17.85
CA ALA A 142 -15.69 4.42 -18.96
C ALA A 142 -14.75 3.24 -18.63
N ASP A 143 -14.69 2.26 -19.56
CA ASP A 143 -13.65 1.24 -19.60
C ASP A 143 -12.34 1.87 -20.10
N GLY A 144 -11.41 2.12 -19.17
CA GLY A 144 -10.13 2.75 -19.46
C GLY A 144 -9.20 1.95 -20.36
N THR A 145 -9.42 0.62 -20.50
CA THR A 145 -8.61 -0.20 -21.40
C THR A 145 -8.79 0.14 -22.88
N LYS A 146 -9.90 0.82 -23.22
CA LYS A 146 -10.20 1.33 -24.57
C LYS A 146 -9.61 2.71 -24.84
N GLY A 147 -9.11 3.37 -23.78
CA GLY A 147 -8.65 4.76 -23.86
C GLY A 147 -9.79 5.73 -24.17
N LEU A 148 -9.45 6.79 -24.92
CA LEU A 148 -10.36 7.87 -25.34
C LEU A 148 -10.04 8.27 -26.77
N ALA A 149 -10.48 7.48 -27.73
CA ALA A 149 -10.10 7.59 -29.13
C ALA A 149 -10.49 8.94 -29.76
N GLU A 150 -11.63 9.53 -29.34
CA GLU A 150 -12.14 10.82 -29.80
C GLU A 150 -11.23 12.00 -29.43
N GLU A 151 -10.40 11.82 -28.41
CA GLU A 151 -9.44 12.85 -27.96
C GLU A 151 -7.99 12.53 -28.32
N ALA A 152 -7.73 11.37 -28.96
CA ALA A 152 -6.37 11.01 -29.41
C ALA A 152 -5.85 12.01 -30.47
N PRO A 153 -4.51 12.15 -30.64
CA PRO A 153 -3.44 11.45 -29.94
C PRO A 153 -3.05 12.13 -28.62
N PHE A 154 -2.44 11.34 -27.72
CA PHE A 154 -1.91 11.77 -26.41
C PHE A 154 -0.37 11.76 -26.41
N GLN A 155 0.25 12.78 -25.82
CA GLN A 155 1.70 12.83 -25.62
C GLN A 155 2.14 11.92 -24.48
N ALA A 156 1.27 11.73 -23.47
CA ALA A 156 1.52 10.78 -22.40
C ALA A 156 0.21 10.07 -22.01
N ILE A 157 0.32 8.77 -21.70
CA ILE A 157 -0.76 7.97 -21.14
C ILE A 157 -0.22 7.29 -19.87
N ILE A 158 -0.91 7.47 -18.75
CA ILE A 158 -0.56 6.88 -17.47
C ILE A 158 -1.66 5.93 -17.05
N VAL A 159 -1.31 4.67 -16.76
CA VAL A 159 -2.26 3.65 -16.32
C VAL A 159 -1.97 3.30 -14.86
N SER A 160 -2.85 3.74 -13.96
CA SER A 160 -2.76 3.55 -12.51
C SER A 160 -3.39 2.25 -12.02
N ALA A 161 -3.38 1.21 -12.89
CA ALA A 161 -3.87 -0.14 -12.63
C ALA A 161 -3.04 -1.16 -13.42
N GLY A 162 -2.86 -2.38 -12.89
CA GLY A 162 -2.03 -3.42 -13.50
C GLY A 162 -2.78 -4.29 -14.49
N GLY A 163 -2.33 -4.35 -15.75
CA GLY A 163 -2.90 -5.19 -16.79
C GLY A 163 -2.11 -6.47 -17.04
N PRO A 164 -2.74 -7.52 -17.65
CA PRO A 164 -2.02 -8.72 -18.05
C PRO A 164 -1.07 -8.47 -19.22
N HIS A 165 -1.34 -7.44 -20.00
CA HIS A 165 -0.56 -6.95 -21.13
C HIS A 165 -0.83 -5.46 -21.34
N VAL A 166 -0.06 -4.83 -22.21
CA VAL A 166 -0.32 -3.44 -22.63
C VAL A 166 -1.52 -3.42 -23.58
N PRO A 167 -2.62 -2.71 -23.25
CA PRO A 167 -3.78 -2.60 -24.14
C PRO A 167 -3.39 -1.96 -25.49
N GLU A 168 -3.77 -2.63 -26.58
CA GLU A 168 -3.43 -2.16 -27.92
C GLU A 168 -4.07 -0.81 -28.23
N ALA A 169 -5.32 -0.61 -27.79
CA ALA A 169 -6.02 0.65 -27.95
C ALA A 169 -5.27 1.84 -27.35
N LEU A 170 -4.58 1.66 -26.21
CA LEU A 170 -3.81 2.72 -25.58
C LEU A 170 -2.53 3.04 -26.36
N LYS A 171 -1.84 2.01 -26.90
CA LYS A 171 -0.64 2.22 -27.74
C LYS A 171 -0.97 3.02 -28.99
N GLN A 172 -2.07 2.68 -29.67
CA GLN A 172 -2.49 3.34 -30.91
C GLN A 172 -2.92 4.80 -30.69
N GLN A 173 -3.35 5.15 -29.47
CA GLN A 173 -3.73 6.52 -29.10
C GLN A 173 -2.55 7.40 -28.68
N LEU A 174 -1.31 6.88 -28.65
CA LEU A 174 -0.12 7.70 -28.43
C LEU A 174 0.18 8.58 -29.66
N ALA A 175 0.63 9.79 -29.43
CA ALA A 175 1.32 10.58 -30.43
C ALA A 175 2.66 9.91 -30.81
N ILE A 176 3.19 10.17 -32.01
CA ILE A 176 4.57 9.76 -32.33
C ILE A 176 5.52 10.50 -31.35
N GLY A 177 6.41 9.76 -30.71
CA GLY A 177 7.25 10.21 -29.61
C GLY A 177 6.54 10.21 -28.24
N GLY A 178 5.25 9.88 -28.19
CA GLY A 178 4.46 9.77 -26.95
C GLY A 178 4.87 8.55 -26.11
N ARG A 179 4.52 8.59 -24.82
CA ARG A 179 4.88 7.57 -23.83
C ARG A 179 3.65 7.07 -23.10
N LEU A 180 3.56 5.75 -22.96
CA LEU A 180 2.60 5.05 -22.12
C LEU A 180 3.35 4.43 -20.96
N VAL A 181 2.95 4.74 -19.73
CA VAL A 181 3.50 4.13 -18.51
C VAL A 181 2.42 3.28 -17.85
N ILE A 182 2.70 1.99 -17.68
CA ILE A 182 1.72 0.99 -17.26
C ILE A 182 2.35 -0.15 -16.47
N PRO A 183 1.77 -0.61 -15.36
CA PRO A 183 2.12 -1.88 -14.73
C PRO A 183 1.60 -3.06 -15.55
N VAL A 184 2.47 -4.01 -15.91
CA VAL A 184 2.12 -5.20 -16.71
C VAL A 184 2.62 -6.47 -16.02
N GLY A 185 1.79 -7.48 -15.91
CA GLY A 185 2.14 -8.77 -15.31
C GLY A 185 0.97 -9.46 -14.65
N GLU A 186 1.27 -10.46 -13.85
CA GLU A 186 0.26 -11.21 -13.10
C GLU A 186 -0.32 -10.38 -11.94
N PHE A 187 -1.47 -10.81 -11.43
CA PHE A 187 -2.12 -10.16 -10.30
C PHE A 187 -1.18 -10.10 -9.07
N GLY A 188 -0.90 -8.89 -8.57
CA GLY A 188 0.00 -8.67 -7.44
C GLY A 188 1.51 -8.64 -7.79
N TYR A 189 1.89 -9.02 -9.02
CA TYR A 189 3.28 -9.07 -9.48
C TYR A 189 3.39 -8.46 -10.88
N GLN A 190 3.48 -7.14 -10.94
CA GLN A 190 3.64 -6.43 -12.21
C GLN A 190 5.04 -5.82 -12.31
N THR A 191 5.43 -5.58 -13.54
CA THR A 191 6.59 -4.77 -13.91
C THR A 191 6.11 -3.43 -14.42
N LEU A 192 6.69 -2.33 -13.95
CA LEU A 192 6.39 -1.01 -14.48
C LEU A 192 7.06 -0.86 -15.85
N MET A 193 6.24 -0.75 -16.89
CA MET A 193 6.68 -0.63 -18.26
C MET A 193 6.49 0.80 -18.80
N ARG A 194 7.45 1.27 -19.59
CA ARG A 194 7.27 2.43 -20.47
C ARG A 194 7.24 1.97 -21.90
N VAL A 195 6.20 2.31 -22.64
CA VAL A 195 6.11 2.09 -24.08
C VAL A 195 6.18 3.45 -24.78
N ARG A 196 7.14 3.62 -25.69
CA ARG A 196 7.30 4.81 -26.51
C ARG A 196 6.87 4.49 -27.94
N ARG A 197 6.03 5.33 -28.55
CA ARG A 197 5.71 5.23 -29.97
C ARG A 197 6.79 5.93 -30.79
N THR A 198 7.57 5.18 -31.55
CA THR A 198 8.70 5.68 -32.32
C THR A 198 8.37 5.95 -33.81
N GLY A 199 7.26 5.40 -34.29
CA GLY A 199 6.77 5.57 -35.65
C GLY A 199 5.27 5.25 -35.74
N GLU A 200 4.76 5.18 -36.97
CA GLU A 200 3.33 4.95 -37.19
C GLU A 200 2.85 3.62 -36.55
N ASP A 201 3.60 2.53 -36.76
CA ASP A 201 3.35 1.19 -36.21
C ASP A 201 4.55 0.66 -35.38
N SER A 202 5.44 1.56 -34.92
CA SER A 202 6.65 1.17 -34.22
C SER A 202 6.61 1.62 -32.78
N PHE A 203 6.95 0.69 -31.86
CA PHE A 203 6.95 0.91 -30.41
C PHE A 203 8.19 0.30 -29.78
N GLU A 204 8.75 0.98 -28.80
CA GLU A 204 9.82 0.49 -27.94
C GLU A 204 9.31 0.35 -26.53
N ALA A 205 9.68 -0.72 -25.82
CA ALA A 205 9.27 -0.98 -24.45
C ALA A 205 10.50 -1.13 -23.55
N GLU A 206 10.44 -0.52 -22.38
CA GLU A 206 11.48 -0.54 -21.36
C GLU A 206 10.88 -0.96 -20.01
N ASP A 207 11.66 -1.69 -19.20
CA ASP A 207 11.32 -2.20 -17.86
C ASP A 207 11.92 -1.29 -16.78
N PHE A 208 11.12 -0.94 -15.77
CA PHE A 208 11.52 -0.07 -14.65
C PHE A 208 11.31 -0.71 -13.27
N GLY A 209 11.25 -2.03 -13.23
CA GLY A 209 11.23 -2.83 -12.01
C GLY A 209 9.84 -3.21 -11.50
N ALA A 210 9.85 -4.01 -10.45
CA ALA A 210 8.65 -4.61 -9.89
C ALA A 210 7.76 -3.58 -9.17
N VAL A 211 6.44 -3.70 -9.35
CA VAL A 211 5.40 -2.89 -8.72
C VAL A 211 4.18 -3.77 -8.41
N ALA A 212 3.29 -3.27 -7.53
CA ALA A 212 2.02 -3.92 -7.25
C ALA A 212 0.89 -2.90 -7.37
N PHE A 213 -0.06 -3.17 -8.25
CA PHE A 213 -1.23 -2.33 -8.51
C PHE A 213 -2.52 -3.14 -8.45
N VAL A 214 -3.62 -2.44 -8.19
CA VAL A 214 -4.98 -2.97 -8.38
C VAL A 214 -5.17 -3.39 -9.85
N PRO A 215 -6.03 -4.39 -10.14
CA PRO A 215 -6.19 -4.90 -11.50
C PRO A 215 -6.82 -3.86 -12.44
N LEU A 216 -6.28 -3.75 -13.64
CA LEU A 216 -6.88 -3.04 -14.76
C LEU A 216 -8.01 -3.90 -15.35
N ILE A 217 -9.25 -3.62 -14.94
CA ILE A 217 -10.44 -4.35 -15.38
C ILE A 217 -11.02 -3.69 -16.63
N GLY A 218 -11.28 -4.47 -17.65
CA GLY A 218 -11.89 -4.00 -18.90
C GLY A 218 -11.69 -4.97 -20.06
N GLU A 219 -12.15 -4.59 -21.25
CA GLU A 219 -12.15 -5.45 -22.44
C GLU A 219 -10.73 -5.86 -22.88
N GLN A 220 -9.74 -4.98 -22.72
CA GLN A 220 -8.32 -5.24 -23.01
C GLN A 220 -7.48 -5.32 -21.72
N GLY A 221 -8.08 -5.71 -20.62
CA GLY A 221 -7.46 -5.91 -19.31
C GLY A 221 -7.88 -7.24 -18.69
N TRP A 222 -8.01 -7.27 -17.38
CA TRP A 222 -8.58 -8.40 -16.67
C TRP A 222 -10.11 -8.43 -16.85
N ALA A 223 -10.67 -9.62 -16.95
CA ALA A 223 -12.13 -9.79 -16.96
C ALA A 223 -12.71 -9.33 -15.60
N GLU A 224 -13.88 -8.73 -15.65
CA GLU A 224 -14.62 -8.40 -14.43
C GLU A 224 -14.97 -9.71 -13.70
N PRO A 225 -14.70 -9.80 -12.37
CA PRO A 225 -15.21 -10.92 -11.60
C PRO A 225 -16.75 -10.92 -11.72
N GLU A 226 -17.33 -12.03 -12.17
CA GLU A 226 -18.79 -12.17 -12.32
C GLU A 226 -19.46 -11.84 -10.98
N ARG A 227 -20.13 -10.69 -10.90
CA ARG A 227 -21.07 -10.42 -9.81
C ARG A 227 -22.32 -11.26 -10.09
N GLU A 228 -22.54 -12.32 -9.32
CA GLU A 228 -23.88 -12.92 -9.28
C GLU A 228 -24.88 -11.82 -8.92
N ARG A 229 -25.85 -11.59 -9.82
CA ARG A 229 -27.03 -10.80 -9.50
C ARG A 229 -27.75 -11.53 -8.38
N VAL A 230 -27.61 -11.04 -7.15
CA VAL A 230 -28.49 -11.44 -6.06
C VAL A 230 -29.90 -11.08 -6.53
N LYS A 231 -30.71 -12.09 -6.83
CA LYS A 231 -32.15 -11.91 -7.01
C LYS A 231 -32.66 -11.33 -5.71
N GLU A 232 -33.25 -10.14 -5.79
CA GLU A 232 -33.91 -9.52 -4.67
C GLU A 232 -34.86 -10.52 -4.02
N ALA A 233 -34.54 -10.96 -2.82
CA ALA A 233 -35.48 -11.69 -1.98
C ALA A 233 -36.55 -10.71 -1.47
N PRO A 234 -37.79 -11.17 -1.23
CA PRO A 234 -38.87 -10.30 -0.78
C PRO A 234 -38.54 -9.57 0.52
N VAL A 235 -38.95 -8.32 0.62
CA VAL A 235 -38.68 -7.34 1.70
C VAL A 235 -39.50 -7.64 2.97
N ASP A 236 -39.43 -8.83 3.51
CA ASP A 236 -40.12 -9.17 4.78
C ASP A 236 -39.33 -10.18 5.63
N ALA A 237 -38.00 -10.04 5.70
CA ALA A 237 -37.21 -10.78 6.69
C ALA A 237 -36.37 -9.78 7.52
N GLU A 238 -36.60 -9.77 8.82
CA GLU A 238 -35.83 -8.99 9.79
C GLU A 238 -34.33 -9.33 9.72
N PRO A 239 -33.41 -8.36 9.93
CA PRO A 239 -31.99 -8.57 9.75
C PRO A 239 -31.41 -9.37 10.92
N THR A 240 -31.19 -10.64 10.71
CA THR A 240 -30.36 -11.47 11.60
C THR A 240 -29.02 -11.71 10.92
N GLY A 241 -27.96 -11.13 11.46
CA GLY A 241 -26.58 -11.61 11.32
C GLY A 241 -25.81 -11.12 10.08
N TYR A 242 -24.74 -10.42 10.34
CA TYR A 242 -23.65 -10.08 9.40
C TYR A 242 -22.96 -11.35 8.87
N ALA A 243 -23.47 -11.92 7.81
CA ALA A 243 -22.79 -13.00 7.08
C ALA A 243 -23.23 -13.03 5.60
N ALA A 244 -22.86 -12.01 4.83
CA ALA A 244 -23.09 -12.04 3.39
C ALA A 244 -21.94 -11.30 2.69
N GLY A 245 -20.82 -11.98 2.46
CA GLY A 245 -19.72 -11.34 1.75
C GLY A 245 -18.60 -12.24 1.23
N LEU A 246 -18.74 -13.57 1.20
CA LEU A 246 -17.71 -14.43 0.62
C LEU A 246 -18.28 -15.75 0.10
N LEU A 247 -19.15 -15.67 -0.89
CA LEU A 247 -19.48 -16.83 -1.74
C LEU A 247 -19.10 -16.50 -3.18
N LEU A 248 -17.97 -17.01 -3.62
CA LEU A 248 -17.54 -16.94 -5.01
C LEU A 248 -18.25 -18.03 -5.82
N PRO A 249 -18.85 -17.71 -6.98
CA PRO A 249 -19.51 -18.70 -7.83
C PRO A 249 -18.50 -19.55 -8.58
N ALA A 250 -18.68 -20.86 -8.46
CA ALA A 250 -17.93 -21.84 -9.21
C ALA A 250 -18.54 -22.02 -10.60
N LYS A 251 -17.81 -21.61 -11.65
CA LYS A 251 -17.72 -22.26 -12.96
C LYS A 251 -17.06 -21.36 -14.00
N ARG A 252 -15.76 -21.49 -14.19
CA ARG A 252 -15.10 -21.52 -15.50
C ARG A 252 -13.63 -21.94 -15.39
N ALA A 253 -13.20 -22.65 -16.43
CA ALA A 253 -11.95 -23.29 -16.74
C ALA A 253 -10.67 -22.72 -16.07
N LEU A 254 -10.11 -23.39 -15.23
CA LEU A 254 -9.03 -24.33 -15.13
C LEU A 254 -7.66 -23.77 -15.55
N THR A 255 -7.18 -22.87 -14.68
CA THR A 255 -5.77 -22.80 -14.36
C THR A 255 -5.56 -23.40 -12.96
N ILE A 256 -4.34 -23.75 -12.61
CA ILE A 256 -3.94 -24.26 -11.27
C ILE A 256 -4.50 -23.34 -10.16
N GLN A 257 -4.58 -22.05 -10.43
CA GLN A 257 -5.10 -21.00 -9.55
C GLN A 257 -6.60 -21.22 -9.22
N ASN A 258 -7.45 -21.55 -10.23
CA ASN A 258 -8.87 -21.84 -10.02
C ASN A 258 -9.08 -23.13 -9.21
N ARG A 259 -8.18 -24.11 -9.35
CA ARG A 259 -8.22 -25.33 -8.56
C ARG A 259 -7.83 -25.09 -7.11
N LEU A 260 -6.84 -24.24 -6.87
CA LEU A 260 -6.43 -23.85 -5.53
C LEU A 260 -7.51 -23.00 -4.83
N SER A 261 -8.09 -22.02 -5.53
CA SER A 261 -9.18 -21.20 -5.00
C SER A 261 -10.43 -22.03 -4.65
N ARG A 262 -10.76 -23.03 -5.45
CA ARG A 262 -11.83 -23.98 -5.13
C ARG A 262 -11.50 -24.84 -3.93
N LEU A 263 -10.30 -25.38 -3.87
CA LEU A 263 -9.85 -26.17 -2.73
C LEU A 263 -9.88 -25.34 -1.44
N MET A 264 -9.46 -24.08 -1.50
CA MET A 264 -9.54 -23.15 -0.37
C MET A 264 -11.00 -22.85 0.02
N ALA A 265 -11.89 -22.62 -0.94
CA ALA A 265 -13.31 -22.41 -0.68
C ALA A 265 -13.99 -23.64 -0.10
N ASP A 266 -13.66 -24.84 -0.61
CA ASP A 266 -14.19 -26.10 -0.12
C ASP A 266 -13.67 -26.46 1.30
N CYS A 267 -12.50 -25.94 1.68
CA CYS A 267 -11.89 -26.13 3.00
C CYS A 267 -12.15 -24.97 3.95
N ALA A 268 -12.77 -23.88 3.50
CA ALA A 268 -13.07 -22.73 4.35
C ALA A 268 -14.17 -23.08 5.37
N GLU A 269 -13.91 -22.79 6.63
CA GLU A 269 -14.88 -22.91 7.71
C GLU A 269 -15.39 -21.52 8.06
N PRO A 270 -16.67 -21.21 7.81
CA PRO A 270 -17.24 -19.94 8.21
C PRO A 270 -17.33 -19.82 9.73
N PHE A 271 -17.13 -18.65 10.26
CA PHE A 271 -17.38 -18.33 11.66
C PHE A 271 -18.22 -17.04 11.75
N GLY A 272 -19.12 -16.98 12.72
CA GLY A 272 -20.04 -15.86 12.91
C GLY A 272 -19.45 -14.75 13.77
N ASP A 273 -18.57 -15.09 14.70
CA ASP A 273 -17.92 -14.13 15.59
C ASP A 273 -16.49 -14.56 16.01
N LEU A 274 -15.78 -13.67 16.68
CA LEU A 274 -14.43 -13.94 17.18
C LEU A 274 -14.37 -15.03 18.26
N HIS A 275 -15.49 -15.34 18.91
CA HIS A 275 -15.55 -16.39 19.92
C HIS A 275 -15.57 -17.78 19.27
N GLU A 276 -16.29 -17.94 18.16
CA GLU A 276 -16.27 -19.18 17.36
C GLU A 276 -14.88 -19.42 16.76
N LEU A 277 -14.19 -18.37 16.33
CA LEU A 277 -12.81 -18.43 15.85
C LEU A 277 -11.88 -19.08 16.90
N CYS A 278 -12.14 -18.85 18.18
CA CYS A 278 -11.36 -19.42 19.28
C CYS A 278 -11.42 -20.96 19.32
N GLY A 279 -12.54 -21.57 18.94
CA GLY A 279 -12.66 -23.04 18.85
C GLY A 279 -11.78 -23.67 17.79
N LEU A 280 -11.42 -22.92 16.75
CA LEU A 280 -10.53 -23.37 15.68
C LEU A 280 -9.07 -23.41 16.12
N VAL A 281 -8.68 -22.60 17.10
CA VAL A 281 -7.28 -22.47 17.58
C VAL A 281 -6.81 -23.75 18.25
N GLU A 282 -7.68 -24.49 18.91
CA GLU A 282 -7.36 -25.76 19.57
C GLU A 282 -6.71 -26.78 18.60
N ARG A 283 -7.02 -26.71 17.31
CA ARG A 283 -6.45 -27.58 16.27
C ARG A 283 -4.96 -27.35 16.02
N PHE A 284 -4.44 -26.23 16.47
CA PHE A 284 -3.05 -25.81 16.24
C PHE A 284 -2.24 -25.81 17.54
N SER A 285 -2.84 -26.20 18.66
CA SER A 285 -2.23 -26.13 19.99
C SER A 285 -0.97 -26.99 20.13
N ASP A 286 -0.86 -28.07 19.36
CA ASP A 286 0.29 -28.99 19.31
C ASP A 286 1.38 -28.56 18.33
N ARG A 287 1.17 -27.48 17.58
CA ARG A 287 2.12 -27.01 16.56
C ARG A 287 3.23 -26.18 17.19
N LYS A 288 4.43 -26.27 16.61
CA LYS A 288 5.58 -25.44 17.02
C LYS A 288 5.51 -24.03 16.45
N VAL A 289 4.86 -23.89 15.30
CA VAL A 289 4.70 -22.61 14.58
C VAL A 289 3.28 -22.53 14.03
N VAL A 290 2.63 -21.42 14.27
CA VAL A 290 1.33 -21.07 13.68
C VAL A 290 1.51 -19.78 12.88
N MET A 291 1.17 -19.80 11.59
CA MET A 291 1.26 -18.63 10.71
C MET A 291 -0.13 -18.05 10.48
N LEU A 292 -0.31 -16.77 10.80
CA LEU A 292 -1.56 -16.03 10.62
C LEU A 292 -1.37 -15.02 9.50
N GLY A 293 -1.93 -15.33 8.33
CA GLY A 293 -1.94 -14.42 7.18
C GLY A 293 -3.03 -13.35 7.31
N GLU A 294 -3.01 -12.42 6.38
CA GLU A 294 -4.08 -11.43 6.20
C GLU A 294 -4.33 -11.16 4.72
N ALA A 295 -5.57 -10.80 4.36
CA ALA A 295 -5.93 -10.50 2.98
C ALA A 295 -5.61 -9.04 2.62
N THR A 296 -5.66 -8.12 3.59
CA THR A 296 -5.33 -6.70 3.42
C THR A 296 -4.71 -6.15 4.69
N HIS A 297 -3.73 -5.27 4.56
CA HIS A 297 -3.25 -4.48 5.68
C HIS A 297 -4.28 -3.41 6.06
N GLY A 298 -4.38 -3.08 7.38
CA GLY A 298 -5.21 -1.98 7.87
C GLY A 298 -6.69 -2.28 8.07
N THR A 299 -7.14 -3.53 7.90
CA THR A 299 -8.51 -3.95 8.25
C THR A 299 -8.59 -4.30 9.72
N ALA A 300 -9.39 -3.56 10.50
CA ALA A 300 -9.48 -3.70 11.95
C ALA A 300 -9.85 -5.12 12.40
N GLU A 301 -10.78 -5.78 11.70
CA GLU A 301 -11.24 -7.13 11.99
C GLU A 301 -10.13 -8.17 11.84
N PHE A 302 -9.22 -8.01 10.89
CA PHE A 302 -8.05 -8.89 10.77
C PHE A 302 -7.08 -8.72 11.93
N TYR A 303 -6.83 -7.49 12.37
CA TYR A 303 -6.00 -7.24 13.56
C TYR A 303 -6.63 -7.83 14.82
N GLN A 304 -7.95 -7.65 15.01
CA GLN A 304 -8.68 -8.23 16.15
C GLN A 304 -8.65 -9.75 16.12
N ALA A 305 -8.90 -10.38 14.98
CA ALA A 305 -8.87 -11.84 14.84
C ALA A 305 -7.47 -12.40 15.14
N ARG A 306 -6.42 -11.82 14.56
CA ARG A 306 -5.03 -12.24 14.83
C ARG A 306 -4.63 -12.02 16.29
N ALA A 307 -5.00 -10.88 16.87
CA ALA A 307 -4.78 -10.61 18.29
C ALA A 307 -5.41 -11.68 19.16
N ARG A 308 -6.68 -11.98 18.93
CA ARG A 308 -7.42 -12.96 19.72
C ARG A 308 -6.86 -14.38 19.61
N ILE A 309 -6.52 -14.81 18.40
CA ILE A 309 -5.85 -16.11 18.19
C ILE A 309 -4.52 -16.15 18.93
N THR A 310 -3.71 -15.10 18.80
CA THR A 310 -2.37 -15.04 19.42
C THR A 310 -2.46 -15.03 20.93
N GLU A 311 -3.38 -14.25 21.54
CA GLU A 311 -3.66 -14.27 22.98
C GLU A 311 -3.93 -15.69 23.49
N MET A 312 -4.79 -16.43 22.79
CA MET A 312 -5.12 -17.80 23.19
C MET A 312 -3.94 -18.75 23.07
N LEU A 313 -3.17 -18.66 22.00
CA LEU A 313 -1.96 -19.48 21.80
C LEU A 313 -0.92 -19.20 22.91
N VAL A 314 -0.76 -17.95 23.32
CA VAL A 314 0.13 -17.56 24.41
C VAL A 314 -0.39 -18.01 25.75
N ASP A 315 -1.64 -17.65 26.10
CA ASP A 315 -2.23 -17.85 27.42
C ASP A 315 -2.47 -19.34 27.74
N ARG A 316 -2.98 -20.10 26.77
CA ARG A 316 -3.42 -21.49 27.00
C ARG A 316 -2.44 -22.55 26.50
N HIS A 317 -1.68 -22.27 25.44
CA HIS A 317 -0.88 -23.26 24.76
C HIS A 317 0.63 -23.00 24.87
N GLY A 318 1.02 -21.95 25.62
CA GLY A 318 2.42 -21.71 26.00
C GLY A 318 3.29 -21.22 24.84
N PHE A 319 2.72 -20.67 23.78
CA PHE A 319 3.49 -19.96 22.77
C PHE A 319 4.12 -18.71 23.39
N ASN A 320 5.39 -18.48 23.15
CA ASN A 320 6.14 -17.39 23.77
C ASN A 320 6.90 -16.50 22.75
N ILE A 321 6.66 -16.70 21.47
CA ILE A 321 7.24 -15.89 20.39
C ILE A 321 6.12 -15.37 19.50
N VAL A 322 5.96 -14.06 19.44
CA VAL A 322 5.11 -13.36 18.49
C VAL A 322 6.02 -12.64 17.51
N ALA A 323 6.08 -13.13 16.27
CA ALA A 323 6.93 -12.59 15.22
C ALA A 323 6.07 -11.93 14.13
N VAL A 324 6.40 -10.70 13.76
CA VAL A 324 5.58 -9.87 12.87
C VAL A 324 6.42 -9.22 11.77
N GLU A 325 5.80 -8.88 10.65
CA GLU A 325 6.39 -8.06 9.58
C GLU A 325 6.52 -6.61 10.06
N ALA A 326 7.58 -6.33 10.79
CA ALA A 326 7.90 -5.00 11.32
C ALA A 326 9.41 -4.84 11.42
N ASP A 327 9.85 -3.57 11.43
CA ASP A 327 11.26 -3.23 11.67
C ASP A 327 11.67 -3.70 13.06
N TRP A 328 12.71 -4.54 13.16
CA TRP A 328 13.05 -5.19 14.43
C TRP A 328 13.44 -4.23 15.55
N PRO A 329 14.10 -3.06 15.32
CA PRO A 329 14.38 -2.11 16.40
C PRO A 329 13.12 -1.47 16.98
N ASP A 330 12.09 -1.25 16.15
CA ASP A 330 10.80 -0.73 16.61
C ASP A 330 10.03 -1.82 17.38
N ALA A 331 10.02 -3.05 16.86
CA ALA A 331 9.41 -4.20 17.54
C ALA A 331 10.09 -4.51 18.89
N ALA A 332 11.40 -4.28 19.04
CA ALA A 332 12.11 -4.47 20.30
C ALA A 332 11.61 -3.53 21.44
N VAL A 333 11.04 -2.39 21.09
CA VAL A 333 10.40 -1.51 22.09
C VAL A 333 9.06 -2.09 22.54
N TYR A 334 8.28 -2.67 21.62
CA TYR A 334 7.07 -3.41 21.97
C TYR A 334 7.39 -4.65 22.80
N ASP A 335 8.48 -5.39 22.48
CA ASP A 335 8.95 -6.51 23.30
C ASP A 335 9.25 -6.07 24.74
N ALA A 336 10.01 -5.00 24.92
CA ALA A 336 10.29 -4.44 26.24
C ALA A 336 9.01 -4.05 27.00
N TYR A 337 8.02 -3.49 26.31
CA TYR A 337 6.72 -3.14 26.89
C TYR A 337 5.92 -4.37 27.33
N VAL A 338 5.74 -5.36 26.46
CA VAL A 338 4.91 -6.54 26.79
C VAL A 338 5.55 -7.42 27.86
N ARG A 339 6.88 -7.45 27.96
CA ARG A 339 7.61 -8.17 29.02
C ARG A 339 7.69 -7.40 30.34
N GLY A 340 7.27 -6.14 30.37
CA GLY A 340 7.34 -5.28 31.56
C GLY A 340 8.77 -4.87 31.92
N LEU A 341 9.66 -4.78 30.94
CA LEU A 341 11.04 -4.35 31.16
C LEU A 341 11.11 -2.84 31.40
N PRO A 342 12.13 -2.34 32.12
CA PRO A 342 12.21 -0.92 32.52
C PRO A 342 12.59 -0.04 31.32
N ARG A 343 11.64 0.29 30.47
CA ARG A 343 11.72 1.37 29.47
C ARG A 343 10.39 2.09 29.44
N PRO A 344 10.34 3.39 29.76
CA PRO A 344 9.09 4.13 29.92
C PRO A 344 8.62 4.73 28.58
N VAL A 345 8.43 3.97 27.54
CA VAL A 345 7.89 4.50 26.28
C VAL A 345 6.53 3.88 26.03
N LEU A 346 5.50 4.71 25.95
CA LEU A 346 4.14 4.28 25.62
C LEU A 346 4.12 3.73 24.17
N PRO A 347 3.45 2.59 23.90
CA PRO A 347 3.43 1.96 22.59
C PRO A 347 3.02 2.88 21.43
N GLN A 348 2.13 3.85 21.70
CA GLN A 348 1.61 4.78 20.70
C GLN A 348 2.65 5.77 20.12
N SER A 349 3.81 5.93 20.77
CA SER A 349 4.87 6.85 20.33
C SER A 349 6.06 6.16 19.67
N VAL A 350 6.06 4.84 19.58
CA VAL A 350 7.26 4.04 19.33
C VAL A 350 7.49 3.77 17.85
N VAL A 351 6.46 3.41 17.10
CA VAL A 351 6.61 3.15 15.66
C VAL A 351 6.64 4.46 14.91
N THR A 352 7.84 4.92 14.59
CA THR A 352 8.07 6.17 13.87
C THR A 352 8.48 5.96 12.42
N ARG A 353 8.65 4.68 12.01
CA ARG A 353 9.12 4.28 10.69
C ARG A 353 8.06 3.52 9.92
N PHE A 354 8.19 3.51 8.61
CA PHE A 354 7.31 2.74 7.73
C PHE A 354 7.36 1.23 8.05
N PRO A 355 6.23 0.53 8.05
CA PRO A 355 4.87 1.06 7.88
C PRO A 355 4.21 1.43 9.21
N THR A 356 4.23 2.72 9.58
CA THR A 356 3.72 3.20 10.89
C THR A 356 2.27 2.83 11.14
N TRP A 357 1.41 2.92 10.13
CA TRP A 357 -0.02 2.67 10.22
C TRP A 357 -0.38 1.20 10.50
N MET A 358 0.47 0.24 10.09
CA MET A 358 0.25 -1.18 10.37
C MET A 358 0.33 -1.48 11.88
N TRP A 359 1.26 -0.82 12.58
CA TRP A 359 1.59 -1.15 13.96
C TRP A 359 1.22 -0.05 14.96
N ARG A 360 0.92 1.17 14.50
CA ARG A 360 0.49 2.30 15.32
C ARG A 360 -1.02 2.55 15.17
N ASN A 361 -1.83 1.57 15.55
CA ASN A 361 -3.29 1.67 15.55
C ASN A 361 -3.88 1.15 16.87
N GLY A 362 -5.18 1.42 17.10
CA GLY A 362 -5.86 1.07 18.33
C GLY A 362 -5.90 -0.43 18.63
N GLN A 363 -6.08 -1.26 17.61
CA GLN A 363 -6.16 -2.71 17.74
C GLN A 363 -4.83 -3.32 18.18
N VAL A 364 -3.71 -2.81 17.64
CA VAL A 364 -2.37 -3.23 18.04
C VAL A 364 -2.07 -2.77 19.47
N ALA A 365 -2.43 -1.54 19.84
CA ALA A 365 -2.23 -1.05 21.20
C ALA A 365 -2.98 -1.92 22.23
N GLU A 366 -4.25 -2.22 21.96
CA GLU A 366 -5.06 -3.11 22.80
C GLU A 366 -4.45 -4.52 22.91
N PHE A 367 -3.98 -5.07 21.79
CA PHE A 367 -3.30 -6.37 21.78
C PHE A 367 -2.02 -6.37 22.63
N LEU A 368 -1.20 -5.34 22.54
CA LEU A 368 0.03 -5.23 23.33
C LEU A 368 -0.27 -5.10 24.83
N ASP A 369 -1.32 -4.35 25.20
CA ASP A 369 -1.77 -4.24 26.58
C ASP A 369 -2.24 -5.62 27.12
N ARG A 370 -3.02 -6.36 26.34
CA ARG A 370 -3.46 -7.72 26.70
C ARG A 370 -2.28 -8.69 26.82
N LEU A 371 -1.35 -8.66 25.90
CA LEU A 371 -0.15 -9.49 25.95
C LEU A 371 0.72 -9.19 27.18
N ARG A 372 0.81 -7.92 27.58
CA ARG A 372 1.46 -7.50 28.82
C ARG A 372 0.74 -8.02 30.06
N GLU A 373 -0.61 -7.98 30.08
CA GLU A 373 -1.40 -8.55 31.17
C GLU A 373 -1.16 -10.05 31.32
N ILE A 374 -1.17 -10.80 30.22
CA ILE A 374 -0.86 -12.24 30.21
C ILE A 374 0.56 -12.47 30.75
N ASN A 375 1.54 -11.75 30.28
CA ASN A 375 2.92 -11.85 30.74
C ASN A 375 3.10 -11.54 32.22
N ALA A 376 2.27 -10.67 32.79
CA ALA A 376 2.31 -10.34 34.21
C ALA A 376 1.91 -11.53 35.10
N THR A 377 1.13 -12.50 34.59
CA THR A 377 0.75 -13.72 35.32
C THR A 377 1.85 -14.80 35.27
N ILE A 378 2.82 -14.66 34.35
CA ILE A 378 3.88 -15.65 34.13
C ILE A 378 5.07 -15.32 35.03
N ALA A 379 5.35 -16.20 36.01
CA ALA A 379 6.44 -15.99 36.97
C ALA A 379 7.83 -16.19 36.34
N ASP A 380 7.96 -17.13 35.41
CA ASP A 380 9.23 -17.46 34.73
C ASP A 380 9.48 -16.47 33.59
N PRO A 381 10.54 -15.64 33.65
CA PRO A 381 10.85 -14.66 32.59
C PRO A 381 11.07 -15.28 31.20
N ASP A 382 11.64 -16.50 31.15
CA ASP A 382 11.95 -17.19 29.89
C ASP A 382 10.70 -17.73 29.18
N ARG A 383 9.60 -17.84 29.90
CA ARG A 383 8.29 -18.26 29.37
C ARG A 383 7.40 -17.09 28.94
N LYS A 384 7.76 -15.87 29.28
CA LYS A 384 7.00 -14.67 28.85
C LYS A 384 7.04 -14.53 27.32
N ALA A 385 5.89 -14.24 26.75
CA ALA A 385 5.79 -13.99 25.32
C ALA A 385 6.57 -12.72 24.93
N GLY A 386 7.42 -12.84 23.94
CA GLY A 386 8.14 -11.74 23.33
C GLY A 386 7.54 -11.30 22.00
N PHE A 387 7.83 -10.07 21.59
CA PHE A 387 7.35 -9.47 20.37
C PHE A 387 8.53 -9.12 19.45
N TYR A 388 8.62 -9.75 18.27
CA TYR A 388 9.79 -9.69 17.40
C TYR A 388 9.42 -9.19 16.00
N GLY A 389 10.18 -8.21 15.50
CA GLY A 389 10.13 -7.79 14.09
C GLY A 389 11.03 -8.66 13.22
N LEU A 390 10.53 -9.04 12.06
CA LEU A 390 11.25 -9.90 11.12
C LEU A 390 11.97 -9.12 10.02
N ASP A 391 11.73 -7.82 9.92
CA ASP A 391 12.25 -6.96 8.86
C ASP A 391 13.36 -6.01 9.32
N ILE A 392 14.14 -5.57 8.34
CA ILE A 392 15.20 -4.57 8.47
C ILE A 392 14.96 -3.38 7.53
N TYR A 393 13.76 -2.84 7.54
CA TYR A 393 13.42 -1.64 6.75
C TYR A 393 14.36 -0.47 7.01
N SER A 394 14.82 -0.34 8.25
CA SER A 394 15.76 0.68 8.68
C SER A 394 17.15 0.11 8.89
N LEU A 395 17.89 -0.11 7.79
CA LEU A 395 19.28 -0.59 7.86
C LEU A 395 20.14 0.24 8.82
N GLY A 396 20.01 1.58 8.77
CA GLY A 396 20.75 2.48 9.64
C GLY A 396 20.45 2.27 11.13
N ALA A 397 19.16 2.19 11.49
CA ALA A 397 18.77 1.97 12.88
C ALA A 397 19.13 0.55 13.37
N SER A 398 19.04 -0.44 12.50
CA SER A 398 19.45 -1.81 12.81
C SER A 398 20.95 -1.88 13.11
N ILE A 399 21.79 -1.25 12.30
CA ILE A 399 23.24 -1.14 12.55
C ILE A 399 23.50 -0.42 13.87
N GLU A 400 22.84 0.69 14.14
CA GLU A 400 23.00 1.45 15.39
C GLU A 400 22.60 0.63 16.62
N ALA A 401 21.49 -0.10 16.55
CA ALA A 401 21.04 -0.95 17.65
C ALA A 401 22.03 -2.08 17.94
N VAL A 402 22.55 -2.75 16.91
CA VAL A 402 23.59 -3.79 17.07
C VAL A 402 24.88 -3.22 17.64
N LEU A 403 25.34 -2.09 17.13
CA LEU A 403 26.57 -1.44 17.64
C LEU A 403 26.41 -0.99 19.09
N HIS A 404 25.25 -0.40 19.44
CA HIS A 404 24.98 0.00 20.82
C HIS A 404 24.97 -1.20 21.78
N TYR A 405 24.33 -2.31 21.37
CA TYR A 405 24.35 -3.54 22.15
C TYR A 405 25.76 -4.07 22.35
N LEU A 406 26.55 -4.17 21.28
CA LEU A 406 27.94 -4.65 21.34
C LEU A 406 28.85 -3.75 22.19
N ASP A 407 28.65 -2.40 22.16
CA ASP A 407 29.40 -1.48 23.00
C ASP A 407 29.23 -1.78 24.50
N MET A 408 28.05 -2.27 24.89
CA MET A 408 27.75 -2.59 26.29
C MET A 408 28.31 -3.95 26.73
N ILE A 409 28.35 -4.94 25.82
CA ILE A 409 28.69 -6.33 26.21
C ILE A 409 30.05 -6.81 25.72
N ASP A 410 30.52 -6.32 24.56
CA ASP A 410 31.79 -6.69 23.92
C ASP A 410 32.32 -5.52 23.06
N PRO A 411 33.06 -4.57 23.67
CA PRO A 411 33.63 -3.42 22.96
C PRO A 411 34.61 -3.81 21.84
N GLN A 412 35.22 -5.01 21.90
CA GLN A 412 36.12 -5.49 20.86
C GLN A 412 35.31 -5.93 19.62
N ALA A 413 34.25 -6.70 19.82
CA ALA A 413 33.32 -7.04 18.75
C ALA A 413 32.64 -5.81 18.14
N ALA A 414 32.32 -4.78 18.96
CA ALA A 414 31.79 -3.52 18.47
C ALA A 414 32.73 -2.82 17.48
N ARG A 415 34.03 -2.82 17.74
CA ARG A 415 35.05 -2.26 16.83
C ARG A 415 35.07 -3.00 15.49
N VAL A 416 35.12 -4.32 15.53
CA VAL A 416 35.11 -5.17 14.33
C VAL A 416 33.80 -4.96 13.54
N ALA A 417 32.67 -4.87 14.22
CA ALA A 417 31.38 -4.62 13.59
C ALA A 417 31.35 -3.24 12.89
N ARG A 418 31.89 -2.17 13.51
CA ARG A 418 32.01 -0.85 12.87
C ARG A 418 32.83 -0.87 11.61
N GLU A 419 33.96 -1.57 11.61
CA GLU A 419 34.78 -1.75 10.42
C GLU A 419 34.03 -2.47 9.31
N ARG A 420 33.33 -3.55 9.64
CA ARG A 420 32.54 -4.34 8.68
C ARG A 420 31.32 -3.61 8.15
N TYR A 421 30.63 -2.85 9.00
CA TYR A 421 29.49 -2.03 8.59
C TYR A 421 29.89 -0.71 7.90
N GLY A 422 31.17 -0.37 7.90
CA GLY A 422 31.69 0.87 7.31
C GLY A 422 31.32 1.03 5.84
N CYS A 423 31.28 -0.06 5.06
CA CYS A 423 30.85 -0.04 3.66
C CYS A 423 29.35 0.25 3.49
N LEU A 424 28.53 0.05 4.53
CA LEU A 424 27.09 0.32 4.51
C LEU A 424 26.73 1.72 5.02
N VAL A 425 27.67 2.41 5.66
CA VAL A 425 27.45 3.76 6.24
C VAL A 425 26.95 4.78 5.20
N PRO A 426 27.48 4.84 3.96
CA PRO A 426 26.97 5.76 2.93
C PRO A 426 25.51 5.49 2.52
N TRP A 427 25.01 4.28 2.76
CA TRP A 427 23.69 3.80 2.33
C TRP A 427 22.65 3.77 3.46
N ARG A 428 23.04 4.20 4.67
CA ARG A 428 22.18 4.17 5.87
C ARG A 428 20.83 4.85 5.68
N ALA A 429 20.82 5.96 4.93
CA ALA A 429 19.61 6.72 4.64
C ALA A 429 18.78 6.13 3.47
N GLU A 430 19.42 5.34 2.59
CA GLU A 430 18.81 4.79 1.37
C GLU A 430 19.29 3.38 1.06
N PRO A 431 18.84 2.36 1.81
CA PRO A 431 19.28 0.97 1.60
C PRO A 431 19.00 0.46 0.18
N ALA A 432 17.89 0.90 -0.43
CA ALA A 432 17.52 0.53 -1.80
C ALA A 432 18.54 0.99 -2.86
N ARG A 433 19.28 2.08 -2.59
CA ARG A 433 20.35 2.54 -3.49
C ARG A 433 21.56 1.60 -3.49
N TYR A 434 21.88 1.03 -2.32
CA TYR A 434 22.92 -0.01 -2.23
C TYR A 434 22.61 -1.20 -3.15
N GLY A 435 21.39 -1.73 -3.08
CA GLY A 435 20.98 -2.83 -3.94
C GLY A 435 21.08 -2.54 -5.44
N ARG A 436 20.78 -1.30 -5.85
CA ARG A 436 20.90 -0.88 -7.27
C ARG A 436 22.35 -0.70 -7.75
N MET A 437 23.30 -0.45 -6.86
CA MET A 437 24.71 -0.21 -7.21
C MET A 437 25.61 -1.43 -6.96
N ALA A 438 25.11 -2.44 -6.24
CA ALA A 438 25.83 -3.68 -5.96
C ALA A 438 25.56 -4.78 -7.01
N LEU A 439 24.64 -4.55 -7.94
CA LEU A 439 24.36 -5.35 -9.13
C LEU A 439 25.06 -4.77 -10.35
#